data_97cf2557faf5441f0715a9aa578ed59e
#
_entry.id   97cf2557faf5441f0715a9aa578ed59e
#
_cell.length_a   1.000
_cell.length_b   1.000
_cell.length_c   1.000
_cell.angle_alpha   90.00
_cell.angle_beta   90.00
_cell.angle_gamma   90.00
#
_symmetry.space_group_name_H-M   'P 1'
#
loop_
_entity.id
_entity.type
_entity.pdbx_description
1 polymer ?
#
loop_
_entity_poly.entity_id
_entity_poly.type
_entity_poly.pdbx_seq_one_letter_code
_entity_poly.pdbx_strand_id
1 'polypeptide(L)'
;EKLFGFLNKETHEVCDAKNFMFQGLEFDKKGTSFTFDYEKHKYRYDMKTEEVTKLDTVIHKGFGESWKKYSPDSTYILFAQRHNLYVMGNKDKGKDTTIVQLTTDGEKYFSYFKEEEEVGTDTFPATPVAVWMKDSKKVYALREDTRHVDELFLVDVMETPRPKVKT
;
A
#
# COMPACT_ATOMS: atom_id res chain seq x y z
N GLU A 1 19.60 12.56 17.37
CA GLU A 1 20.11 13.40 16.27
C GLU A 1 20.68 12.57 15.10
N LYS A 2 21.51 11.52 15.36
CA LYS A 2 22.12 10.70 14.30
C LYS A 2 21.09 9.97 13.43
N LEU A 3 20.05 9.40 14.03
CA LEU A 3 18.97 8.73 13.32
C LEU A 3 18.31 9.66 12.29
N PHE A 4 17.92 10.86 12.71
CA PHE A 4 17.27 11.82 11.83
C PHE A 4 18.21 12.40 10.77
N GLY A 5 19.48 12.59 11.13
CA GLY A 5 20.52 12.95 10.16
C GLY A 5 20.69 11.91 9.05
N PHE A 6 20.61 10.62 9.39
CA PHE A 6 20.65 9.54 8.42
C PHE A 6 19.39 9.54 7.54
N LEU A 7 18.20 9.61 8.16
CA LEU A 7 16.93 9.61 7.41
C LEU A 7 16.83 10.80 6.45
N ASN A 8 17.18 12.01 6.91
CA ASN A 8 17.18 13.21 6.07
C ASN A 8 18.11 13.08 4.85
N LYS A 9 19.25 12.42 5.04
CA LYS A 9 20.21 12.19 3.94
C LYS A 9 19.72 11.13 2.94
N GLU A 10 19.07 10.08 3.45
CA GLU A 10 18.61 8.95 2.64
C GLU A 10 17.35 9.30 1.84
N THR A 11 16.41 10.02 2.45
CA THR A 11 15.09 10.31 1.84
C THR A 11 15.01 11.67 1.16
N HIS A 12 16.03 12.52 1.36
CA HIS A 12 16.03 13.92 0.91
C HIS A 12 14.89 14.77 1.49
N GLU A 13 14.25 14.30 2.56
CA GLU A 13 13.20 15.00 3.29
C GLU A 13 13.69 15.45 4.67
N VAL A 14 13.08 16.52 5.19
CA VAL A 14 13.42 17.02 6.52
C VAL A 14 12.57 16.31 7.56
N CYS A 15 13.14 15.31 8.23
CA CYS A 15 12.51 14.65 9.36
C CYS A 15 12.69 15.48 10.64
N ASP A 16 11.58 15.96 11.21
CA ASP A 16 11.61 16.65 12.50
C ASP A 16 11.48 15.63 13.64
N ALA A 17 12.51 15.56 14.49
CA ALA A 17 12.54 14.67 15.63
C ALA A 17 11.38 14.84 16.62
N LYS A 18 10.76 16.02 16.67
CA LYS A 18 9.64 16.32 17.57
C LYS A 18 8.31 15.79 17.05
N ASN A 19 8.19 15.69 15.74
CA ASN A 19 6.95 15.29 15.07
C ASN A 19 7.06 13.93 14.38
N PHE A 20 8.19 13.23 14.56
CA PHE A 20 8.40 11.94 13.93
C PHE A 20 7.60 10.84 14.62
N MET A 21 6.77 10.16 13.87
CA MET A 21 5.98 9.04 14.34
C MET A 21 6.55 7.74 13.79
N PHE A 22 7.08 6.90 14.66
CA PHE A 22 7.58 5.59 14.29
C PHE A 22 6.42 4.67 13.89
N GLN A 23 6.47 4.10 12.70
CA GLN A 23 5.55 3.06 12.26
C GLN A 23 6.25 1.70 12.39
N GLY A 24 5.49 0.64 12.70
CA GLY A 24 6.03 -0.71 12.78
C GLY A 24 7.19 -0.88 13.78
N LEU A 25 7.18 -0.13 14.90
CA LEU A 25 8.25 -0.15 15.88
C LEU A 25 8.28 -1.50 16.63
N GLU A 26 9.39 -2.21 16.48
CA GLU A 26 9.62 -3.49 17.16
C GLU A 26 11.00 -3.50 17.82
N PHE A 27 11.05 -3.75 19.13
CA PHE A 27 12.31 -3.92 19.86
C PHE A 27 12.82 -5.35 19.77
N ASP A 28 14.14 -5.52 19.74
CA ASP A 28 14.73 -6.84 19.89
C ASP A 28 14.52 -7.40 21.32
N LYS A 29 14.66 -8.71 21.49
CA LYS A 29 14.45 -9.37 22.80
C LYS A 29 15.36 -8.86 23.90
N LYS A 30 16.48 -8.25 23.57
CA LYS A 30 17.45 -7.70 24.50
C LYS A 30 17.29 -6.21 24.75
N GLY A 31 16.40 -5.54 24.01
CA GLY A 31 16.21 -4.11 24.09
C GLY A 31 17.43 -3.28 23.65
N THR A 32 18.30 -3.84 22.81
CA THR A 32 19.52 -3.17 22.35
C THR A 32 19.39 -2.54 20.97
N SER A 33 18.39 -2.94 20.23
CA SER A 33 18.06 -2.38 18.92
C SER A 33 16.55 -2.40 18.69
N PHE A 34 16.08 -1.57 17.78
CA PHE A 34 14.70 -1.62 17.31
C PHE A 34 14.64 -1.49 15.80
N THR A 35 13.60 -2.06 15.23
CA THR A 35 13.25 -1.85 13.83
C THR A 35 12.03 -0.94 13.71
N PHE A 36 11.96 -0.20 12.65
CA PHE A 36 10.83 0.67 12.34
C PHE A 36 10.69 0.81 10.83
N ASP A 37 9.48 1.16 10.42
CA ASP A 37 9.17 1.42 9.04
C ASP A 37 9.14 2.93 8.81
N TYR A 38 9.80 3.40 7.76
CA TYR A 38 9.76 4.77 7.32
C TYR A 38 9.71 4.83 5.81
N GLU A 39 8.72 5.52 5.28
CA GLU A 39 8.36 5.53 3.87
C GLU A 39 8.15 4.12 3.32
N LYS A 40 8.99 3.66 2.42
CA LYS A 40 8.89 2.34 1.78
C LYS A 40 9.97 1.37 2.27
N HIS A 41 10.65 1.69 3.39
CA HIS A 41 11.79 0.91 3.84
C HIS A 41 11.71 0.56 5.32
N LYS A 42 12.23 -0.62 5.66
CA LYS A 42 12.44 -1.04 7.04
C LYS A 42 13.87 -0.71 7.45
N TYR A 43 13.98 -0.06 8.59
CA TYR A 43 15.27 0.33 9.16
C TYR A 43 15.47 -0.36 10.51
N ARG A 44 16.72 -0.60 10.84
CA ARG A 44 17.13 -1.03 12.16
C ARG A 44 18.03 0.02 12.77
N TYR A 45 17.74 0.39 13.99
CA TYR A 45 18.57 1.27 14.80
C TYR A 45 19.20 0.50 15.94
N ASP A 46 20.54 0.50 16.04
CA ASP A 46 21.26 -0.04 17.17
C ASP A 46 21.52 1.08 18.19
N MET A 47 21.00 0.91 19.40
CA MET A 47 21.09 1.95 20.45
C MET A 47 22.48 2.07 21.08
N LYS A 48 23.36 1.08 20.88
CA LYS A 48 24.73 1.12 21.42
C LYS A 48 25.70 1.79 20.48
N THR A 49 25.64 1.41 19.20
CA THR A 49 26.51 1.98 18.16
C THR A 49 25.92 3.25 17.57
N GLU A 50 24.62 3.51 17.80
CA GLU A 50 23.84 4.59 17.20
C GLU A 50 23.83 4.53 15.66
N GLU A 51 23.95 3.33 15.11
CA GLU A 51 23.96 3.10 13.68
C GLU A 51 22.57 2.76 13.15
N VAL A 52 22.26 3.27 11.98
CA VAL A 52 21.03 2.96 11.24
C VAL A 52 21.41 2.09 10.07
N THR A 53 20.71 0.96 9.94
CA THR A 53 20.88 0.05 8.81
C THR A 53 19.54 -0.07 8.09
N LYS A 54 19.54 0.15 6.78
CA LYS A 54 18.40 -0.15 5.91
C LYS A 54 18.33 -1.65 5.68
N LEU A 55 17.26 -2.28 6.07
CA LEU A 55 17.11 -3.74 6.02
C LEU A 55 16.50 -4.21 4.71
N ASP A 56 15.37 -3.66 4.34
CA ASP A 56 14.66 -4.08 3.13
C ASP A 56 13.64 -3.02 2.71
N THR A 57 13.12 -3.16 1.50
CA THR A 57 11.94 -2.40 1.08
C THR A 57 10.75 -3.00 1.82
N VAL A 58 10.12 -2.22 2.67
CA VAL A 58 8.86 -2.65 3.29
C VAL A 58 7.82 -2.66 2.18
N ILE A 59 7.48 -3.85 1.75
CA ILE A 59 6.15 -4.06 1.21
C ILE A 59 5.24 -3.76 2.38
N HIS A 60 4.62 -2.58 2.38
CA HIS A 60 3.82 -2.12 3.51
C HIS A 60 2.85 -3.21 3.95
N LYS A 61 3.16 -3.90 5.05
CA LYS A 61 2.15 -4.64 5.82
C LYS A 61 1.10 -3.70 6.42
N GLY A 62 1.24 -2.38 6.21
CA GLY A 62 0.27 -1.38 6.65
C GLY A 62 -1.05 -1.39 5.91
N PHE A 63 -1.08 -1.86 4.68
CA PHE A 63 -2.32 -2.25 4.01
C PHE A 63 -2.54 -3.76 4.12
N GLY A 64 -2.23 -4.37 5.18
CA GLY A 64 -2.48 -5.75 5.44
C GLY A 64 -2.99 -6.57 4.23
N GLU A 65 -3.49 -7.71 4.38
CA GLU A 65 -4.12 -8.45 3.28
C GLU A 65 -5.52 -7.89 2.87
N SER A 66 -5.80 -6.61 3.19
CA SER A 66 -7.07 -5.94 2.93
C SER A 66 -7.48 -5.93 1.46
N TRP A 67 -6.49 -5.93 0.55
CA TRP A 67 -6.74 -6.02 -0.89
C TRP A 67 -7.28 -7.40 -1.33
N LYS A 68 -7.12 -8.44 -0.49
CA LYS A 68 -7.59 -9.79 -0.77
C LYS A 68 -9.07 -9.95 -0.45
N LYS A 69 -9.88 -10.20 -1.45
CA LYS A 69 -11.26 -10.64 -1.26
C LYS A 69 -11.38 -12.14 -1.49
N TYR A 70 -11.44 -12.89 -0.41
CA TYR A 70 -11.57 -14.34 -0.47
C TYR A 70 -12.96 -14.76 -0.96
N SER A 71 -13.00 -15.81 -1.78
CA SER A 71 -14.25 -16.50 -2.10
C SER A 71 -14.87 -17.10 -0.84
N PRO A 72 -16.20 -17.33 -0.78
CA PRO A 72 -16.87 -17.91 0.38
C PRO A 72 -16.27 -19.22 0.87
N ASP A 73 -15.78 -20.07 -0.02
CA ASP A 73 -15.06 -21.31 0.27
C ASP A 73 -13.56 -21.09 0.55
N SER A 74 -13.09 -19.86 0.47
CA SER A 74 -11.69 -19.45 0.64
C SER A 74 -10.70 -20.08 -0.34
N THR A 75 -11.16 -20.62 -1.45
CA THR A 75 -10.29 -21.26 -2.46
C THR A 75 -9.66 -20.29 -3.43
N TYR A 76 -10.27 -19.12 -3.62
CA TYR A 76 -9.82 -18.08 -4.54
C TYR A 76 -9.72 -16.72 -3.85
N ILE A 77 -8.83 -15.88 -4.38
CA ILE A 77 -8.61 -14.50 -3.95
C ILE A 77 -8.84 -13.59 -5.14
N LEU A 78 -9.78 -12.66 -5.00
CA LEU A 78 -10.05 -11.60 -5.96
C LEU A 78 -9.32 -10.32 -5.52
N PHE A 79 -8.73 -9.62 -6.46
CA PHE A 79 -8.06 -8.34 -6.25
C PHE A 79 -8.13 -7.48 -7.50
N ALA A 80 -7.83 -6.19 -7.35
CA ALA A 80 -7.69 -5.28 -8.47
C ALA A 80 -6.22 -4.85 -8.64
N GLN A 81 -5.81 -4.62 -9.87
CA GLN A 81 -4.50 -4.06 -10.22
C GLN A 81 -4.60 -3.40 -11.59
N ARG A 82 -3.90 -2.29 -11.82
CA ARG A 82 -3.94 -1.57 -13.11
C ARG A 82 -5.37 -1.36 -13.59
N HIS A 83 -6.24 -0.87 -12.71
CA HIS A 83 -7.65 -0.59 -12.95
C HIS A 83 -8.53 -1.81 -13.28
N ASN A 84 -7.98 -3.02 -13.32
CA ASN A 84 -8.68 -4.24 -13.70
C ASN A 84 -8.79 -5.25 -12.58
N LEU A 85 -9.68 -6.22 -12.73
CA LEU A 85 -9.89 -7.32 -11.81
C LEU A 85 -9.03 -8.52 -12.16
N TYR A 86 -8.53 -9.17 -11.13
CA TYR A 86 -7.73 -10.39 -11.20
C TYR A 86 -8.19 -11.38 -10.15
N VAL A 87 -7.99 -12.64 -10.43
CA VAL A 87 -8.20 -13.74 -9.50
C VAL A 87 -6.98 -14.63 -9.44
N MET A 88 -6.68 -15.15 -8.26
CA MET A 88 -5.66 -16.18 -8.06
C MET A 88 -6.17 -17.24 -7.08
N GLY A 89 -5.58 -18.43 -7.14
CA GLY A 89 -5.86 -19.47 -6.17
C GLY A 89 -5.27 -19.15 -4.80
N ASN A 90 -5.93 -19.57 -3.75
CA ASN A 90 -5.43 -19.45 -2.39
C ASN A 90 -4.44 -20.60 -2.09
N LYS A 91 -3.17 -20.25 -1.89
CA LYS A 91 -2.09 -21.21 -1.58
C LYS A 91 -2.39 -22.01 -0.30
N ASP A 92 -2.97 -21.37 0.70
CA ASP A 92 -3.31 -22.01 1.98
C ASP A 92 -4.39 -23.10 1.84
N LYS A 93 -5.10 -23.10 0.72
CA LYS A 93 -6.07 -24.13 0.33
C LYS A 93 -5.52 -25.09 -0.75
N GLY A 94 -4.21 -25.09 -0.97
CA GLY A 94 -3.57 -25.96 -1.95
C GLY A 94 -3.90 -25.65 -3.40
N LYS A 95 -4.35 -24.43 -3.69
CA LYS A 95 -4.64 -23.97 -5.06
C LYS A 95 -3.40 -23.38 -5.72
N ASP A 96 -3.35 -23.51 -7.03
CA ASP A 96 -2.35 -22.84 -7.84
C ASP A 96 -2.51 -21.31 -7.73
N THR A 97 -1.40 -20.61 -7.51
CA THR A 97 -1.36 -19.15 -7.37
C THR A 97 -1.23 -18.42 -8.72
N THR A 98 -1.45 -19.12 -9.83
CA THR A 98 -1.50 -18.48 -11.15
C THR A 98 -2.55 -17.37 -11.17
N ILE A 99 -2.13 -16.19 -11.59
CA ILE A 99 -2.98 -15.02 -11.68
C ILE A 99 -3.71 -15.02 -13.01
N VAL A 100 -5.03 -14.89 -12.95
CA VAL A 100 -5.89 -14.78 -14.13
C VAL A 100 -6.53 -13.40 -14.14
N GLN A 101 -6.37 -12.67 -15.22
CA GLN A 101 -7.04 -11.39 -15.44
C GLN A 101 -8.49 -11.63 -15.86
N LEU A 102 -9.44 -10.98 -15.18
CA LEU A 102 -10.87 -11.12 -15.44
C LEU A 102 -11.43 -10.03 -16.35
N THR A 103 -10.85 -8.81 -16.28
CA THR A 103 -11.28 -7.66 -17.07
C THR A 103 -10.10 -6.98 -17.76
N THR A 104 -10.34 -6.32 -18.88
CA THR A 104 -9.29 -5.67 -19.68
C THR A 104 -9.64 -4.22 -20.06
N ASP A 105 -10.77 -3.73 -19.57
CA ASP A 105 -11.38 -2.46 -19.95
C ASP A 105 -11.30 -1.39 -18.86
N GLY A 106 -10.55 -1.66 -17.77
CA GLY A 106 -10.27 -0.69 -16.72
C GLY A 106 -9.16 0.27 -17.14
N GLU A 107 -9.36 1.55 -16.83
CA GLU A 107 -8.42 2.65 -17.05
C GLU A 107 -8.55 3.70 -15.96
N LYS A 108 -7.67 4.69 -15.91
CA LYS A 108 -7.75 5.80 -14.95
C LYS A 108 -9.10 6.49 -15.04
N TYR A 109 -9.74 6.77 -13.91
CA TYR A 109 -11.11 7.29 -13.78
C TYR A 109 -12.21 6.33 -14.24
N PHE A 110 -11.87 5.07 -14.54
CA PHE A 110 -12.80 4.03 -14.93
C PHE A 110 -12.35 2.68 -14.38
N SER A 111 -12.27 2.60 -13.06
CA SER A 111 -11.58 1.54 -12.34
C SER A 111 -12.53 0.57 -11.65
N TYR A 112 -12.04 -0.65 -11.41
CA TYR A 112 -12.70 -1.65 -10.57
C TYR A 112 -12.31 -1.58 -9.09
N PHE A 113 -11.60 -0.53 -8.67
CA PHE A 113 -11.27 -0.17 -7.30
C PHE A 113 -11.51 1.32 -7.09
N LYS A 114 -11.53 1.78 -5.84
CA LYS A 114 -11.66 3.20 -5.53
C LYS A 114 -10.32 3.90 -5.75
N GLU A 115 -10.31 4.96 -6.54
CA GLU A 115 -9.09 5.72 -6.88
C GLU A 115 -8.49 6.49 -5.70
N GLU A 116 -9.23 6.68 -4.62
CA GLU A 116 -8.71 7.23 -3.35
C GLU A 116 -7.59 6.36 -2.75
N GLU A 117 -7.47 5.11 -3.18
CA GLU A 117 -6.40 4.19 -2.80
C GLU A 117 -5.16 4.32 -3.71
N GLU A 118 -4.95 5.45 -4.32
CA GLU A 118 -4.02 5.76 -5.43
C GLU A 118 -2.52 5.54 -5.17
N VAL A 119 -2.13 4.90 -4.10
CA VAL A 119 -0.71 4.67 -3.84
C VAL A 119 -0.22 3.42 -4.56
N GLY A 120 0.18 3.59 -5.82
CA GLY A 120 0.97 2.58 -6.52
C GLY A 120 0.18 1.40 -7.11
N THR A 121 -1.06 1.60 -7.52
CA THR A 121 -1.93 0.57 -8.11
C THR A 121 -1.40 -0.09 -9.38
N ASP A 122 -0.43 0.53 -10.03
CA ASP A 122 0.29 -0.10 -11.16
C ASP A 122 1.21 -1.24 -10.70
N THR A 123 1.69 -1.15 -9.46
CA THR A 123 2.67 -2.11 -8.92
C THR A 123 2.06 -3.00 -7.84
N PHE A 124 1.11 -2.48 -7.04
CA PHE A 124 0.51 -3.18 -5.91
C PHE A 124 -0.96 -3.50 -6.14
N PRO A 125 -1.45 -4.63 -5.63
CA PRO A 125 -2.86 -4.95 -5.69
C PRO A 125 -3.67 -4.02 -4.77
N ALA A 126 -4.87 -3.65 -5.24
CA ALA A 126 -5.86 -2.84 -4.54
C ALA A 126 -7.12 -3.66 -4.20
N THR A 127 -7.90 -3.14 -3.25
CA THR A 127 -9.17 -3.74 -2.85
C THR A 127 -10.20 -3.55 -3.97
N PRO A 128 -10.73 -4.63 -4.59
CA PRO A 128 -11.69 -4.49 -5.67
C PRO A 128 -13.08 -4.06 -5.17
N VAL A 129 -13.76 -3.22 -5.93
CA VAL A 129 -15.19 -2.94 -5.72
C VAL A 129 -16.01 -4.08 -6.33
N ALA A 130 -15.91 -5.23 -5.72
CA ALA A 130 -16.51 -6.46 -6.21
C ALA A 130 -16.92 -7.38 -5.06
N VAL A 131 -17.88 -8.26 -5.29
CA VAL A 131 -18.38 -9.21 -4.29
C VAL A 131 -18.48 -10.59 -4.92
N TRP A 132 -18.04 -11.61 -4.18
CA TRP A 132 -18.24 -12.99 -4.54
C TRP A 132 -19.70 -13.43 -4.35
N MET A 133 -20.20 -14.18 -5.29
CA MET A 133 -21.46 -14.91 -5.09
C MET A 133 -21.25 -16.09 -4.14
N LYS A 134 -22.32 -16.53 -3.49
CA LYS A 134 -22.27 -17.62 -2.49
C LYS A 134 -21.72 -18.94 -3.03
N ASP A 135 -21.81 -19.15 -4.33
CA ASP A 135 -21.35 -20.37 -5.00
C ASP A 135 -19.82 -20.38 -5.25
N SER A 136 -19.10 -19.32 -4.88
CA SER A 136 -17.65 -19.14 -5.12
C SER A 136 -17.23 -19.21 -6.59
N LYS A 137 -18.17 -19.15 -7.53
CA LYS A 137 -17.90 -19.31 -8.97
C LYS A 137 -18.10 -18.03 -9.77
N LYS A 138 -18.81 -17.07 -9.19
CA LYS A 138 -19.15 -15.81 -9.87
C LYS A 138 -18.80 -14.63 -8.99
N VAL A 139 -18.47 -13.54 -9.64
CA VAL A 139 -18.19 -12.24 -9.03
C VAL A 139 -19.14 -11.21 -9.60
N TYR A 140 -19.70 -10.38 -8.74
CA TYR A 140 -20.38 -9.16 -9.10
C TYR A 140 -19.43 -7.99 -8.84
N ALA A 141 -19.21 -7.15 -9.83
CA ALA A 141 -18.34 -6.00 -9.72
C ALA A 141 -19.08 -4.71 -10.08
N LEU A 142 -18.78 -3.66 -9.35
CA LEU A 142 -19.17 -2.30 -9.70
C LEU A 142 -17.96 -1.57 -10.26
N ARG A 143 -18.20 -0.71 -11.23
CA ARG A 143 -17.20 0.18 -11.80
C ARG A 143 -17.78 1.59 -11.82
N GLU A 144 -17.01 2.51 -11.35
CA GLU A 144 -17.34 3.93 -11.36
C GLU A 144 -16.68 4.59 -12.57
N ASP A 145 -17.44 5.42 -13.27
CA ASP A 145 -16.96 6.21 -14.40
C ASP A 145 -16.89 7.68 -13.99
N THR A 146 -15.70 8.15 -13.69
CA THR A 146 -15.46 9.55 -13.30
C THR A 146 -14.68 10.33 -14.36
N ARG A 147 -14.55 9.80 -15.59
CA ARG A 147 -13.82 10.44 -16.70
C ARG A 147 -14.40 11.77 -17.14
N HIS A 148 -15.64 12.05 -16.77
CA HIS A 148 -16.35 13.31 -17.09
C HIS A 148 -16.52 14.21 -15.87
N VAL A 149 -15.89 13.87 -14.75
CA VAL A 149 -15.91 14.71 -13.54
C VAL A 149 -14.73 15.67 -13.59
N ASP A 150 -15.00 16.95 -13.43
CA ASP A 150 -13.96 17.97 -13.38
C ASP A 150 -13.11 17.85 -12.10
N GLU A 151 -11.80 18.06 -12.24
CA GLU A 151 -10.88 18.05 -11.13
C GLU A 151 -10.90 19.38 -10.38
N LEU A 152 -10.98 19.33 -9.07
CA LEU A 152 -10.84 20.50 -8.20
C LEU A 152 -9.41 20.61 -7.69
N PHE A 153 -8.73 21.68 -8.09
CA PHE A 153 -7.37 21.96 -7.64
C PHE A 153 -7.40 22.81 -6.36
N LEU A 154 -6.85 22.28 -5.29
CA LEU A 154 -6.66 22.98 -4.03
C LEU A 154 -5.18 23.31 -3.85
N VAL A 155 -4.91 24.54 -3.35
CA VAL A 155 -3.55 24.94 -3.00
C VAL A 155 -3.38 24.84 -1.50
N ASP A 156 -2.55 23.92 -1.05
CA ASP A 156 -2.14 23.84 0.34
C ASP A 156 -1.02 24.88 0.58
N VAL A 157 -1.39 26.04 1.10
CA VAL A 157 -0.46 27.15 1.34
C VAL A 157 0.43 26.94 2.56
N MET A 158 0.07 25.99 3.43
CA MET A 158 0.80 25.69 4.67
C MET A 158 1.85 24.61 4.47
N GLU A 159 1.89 23.96 3.30
CA GLU A 159 2.86 22.92 2.99
C GLU A 159 4.29 23.50 2.92
N THR A 160 5.22 22.80 3.54
CA THR A 160 6.64 23.16 3.53
C THR A 160 7.43 22.18 2.67
N PRO A 161 8.47 22.59 1.95
CA PRO A 161 9.06 23.96 1.89
C PRO A 161 8.36 24.93 0.94
N ARG A 162 7.33 24.53 0.23
CA ARG A 162 6.55 25.35 -0.70
C ARG A 162 5.08 24.92 -0.72
N PRO A 163 4.14 25.82 -1.03
CA PRO A 163 2.76 25.47 -1.31
C PRO A 163 2.67 24.37 -2.37
N LYS A 164 1.79 23.39 -2.16
CA LYS A 164 1.53 22.31 -3.11
C LYS A 164 0.10 22.38 -3.61
N VAL A 165 -0.08 22.03 -4.88
CA VAL A 165 -1.40 21.79 -5.45
C VAL A 165 -1.78 20.35 -5.13
N LYS A 166 -2.99 20.17 -4.61
CA LYS A 166 -3.64 18.87 -4.37
C LYS A 166 -4.89 18.79 -5.26
N THR A 167 -5.12 17.66 -5.86
CA THR A 167 -6.32 17.31 -6.63
C THR A 167 -7.12 16.28 -5.88
#